data_6e9723ded0e25b6bae05d88696748bd3
#
_entry.id   6e9723ded0e25b6bae05d88696748bd3
#
_cell.length_a   1.000
_cell.length_b   1.000
_cell.length_c   1.000
_cell.angle_alpha   90.00
_cell.angle_beta   90.00
_cell.angle_gamma   90.00
#
_symmetry.space_group_name_H-M   'P 1'
#
loop_
_entity.id
_entity.type
_entity.pdbx_description
1 polymer ?
#
loop_
_entity_poly.entity_id
_entity_poly.type
_entity_poly.pdbx_seq_one_letter_code
_entity_poly.pdbx_strand_id
1 'polypeptide(L)'
;MLIRTRVGCWEVLAGRTGLVASGRRKLALDYAWPVELRQLRYFVTVADELNFGRAAERLRIAGPSLSQQIKALERDLKVQLFDRDRRSVALTAAGSALLPRARALIGQADELRRQALGLSSSEPVRIGYVQWCPTDWAERAAGVAQVRVDTWVMPSHAQAARVADGSLDLAICWVEQADLDALSLEARLVGADRLYGLSTGQDTSPVGARELTVLLDSDESSWSSWNRFATQFAAESGAQVVRVEDGGVTGSTFFDHVRRLRRPVLNNPKGQNVTTPPDLVRRPVQQPIPMWTWSLVWRRDEPNPLVHAVVDVFATGVDRSILTEPGVWLPVDDPHRAATG
;
A
#
# COMPACT_ATOMS: atom_id res chain seq x y z
N MET A 1 -31.11 -11.76 -52.78
CA MET A 1 -32.31 -11.11 -52.22
C MET A 1 -31.85 -9.98 -51.33
N LEU A 2 -31.88 -8.77 -51.89
CA LEU A 2 -31.39 -7.53 -51.31
C LEU A 2 -32.48 -6.93 -50.41
N ILE A 3 -32.16 -6.55 -49.20
CA ILE A 3 -32.97 -5.59 -48.42
C ILE A 3 -32.08 -4.43 -48.03
N ARG A 4 -32.31 -3.30 -48.68
CA ARG A 4 -31.86 -1.95 -48.35
C ARG A 4 -32.77 -1.41 -47.25
N THR A 5 -32.21 -0.82 -46.19
CA THR A 5 -32.95 0.09 -45.31
C THR A 5 -32.28 1.45 -45.27
N ARG A 6 -33.08 2.41 -45.51
CA ARG A 6 -32.94 3.84 -45.80
C ARG A 6 -32.29 4.64 -44.65
N VAL A 7 -31.43 5.53 -45.11
CA VAL A 7 -30.99 6.74 -44.41
C VAL A 7 -32.12 7.77 -44.53
N GLY A 8 -32.60 8.30 -43.40
CA GLY A 8 -33.56 9.40 -43.36
C GLY A 8 -32.84 10.74 -43.26
N CYS A 9 -32.90 11.48 -44.37
CA CYS A 9 -32.57 12.90 -44.44
C CYS A 9 -33.67 13.73 -43.79
N TRP A 10 -33.30 14.75 -43.01
CA TRP A 10 -34.20 15.84 -42.64
C TRP A 10 -33.81 17.08 -43.42
N GLU A 11 -34.57 17.38 -44.47
CA GLU A 11 -34.57 18.66 -45.19
C GLU A 11 -35.57 19.64 -44.55
N VAL A 12 -35.04 20.70 -44.11
CA VAL A 12 -35.37 22.15 -44.13
C VAL A 12 -36.75 22.55 -44.65
N LEU A 13 -37.50 23.24 -43.83
CA LEU A 13 -38.50 24.22 -44.23
C LEU A 13 -37.99 25.65 -43.89
N ALA A 14 -37.63 26.38 -44.93
CA ALA A 14 -37.33 27.79 -44.88
C ALA A 14 -38.63 28.59 -45.06
N GLY A 15 -39.00 29.40 -44.06
CA GLY A 15 -40.06 30.39 -44.12
C GLY A 15 -39.52 31.76 -43.70
N ARG A 16 -39.65 32.74 -44.56
CA ARG A 16 -39.20 34.13 -44.50
C ARG A 16 -39.81 34.88 -43.30
N THR A 17 -39.07 35.77 -42.71
CA THR A 17 -39.13 37.23 -42.57
C THR A 17 -38.73 37.70 -41.18
N GLY A 18 -37.89 38.74 -41.14
CA GLY A 18 -37.81 39.71 -40.04
C GLY A 18 -36.48 39.77 -39.31
N LEU A 19 -35.72 40.81 -39.63
CA LEU A 19 -34.59 41.34 -38.87
C LEU A 19 -34.85 41.34 -37.36
N VAL A 20 -33.84 40.97 -36.57
CA VAL A 20 -33.22 41.86 -35.54
C VAL A 20 -31.93 41.18 -35.06
N ALA A 21 -30.97 42.03 -34.82
CA ALA A 21 -29.57 41.76 -34.48
C ALA A 21 -29.33 41.02 -33.16
N SER A 22 -28.11 40.51 -33.06
CA SER A 22 -27.36 40.36 -31.83
C SER A 22 -27.70 39.19 -30.93
N GLY A 23 -26.75 38.30 -30.82
CA GLY A 23 -26.69 37.30 -29.77
C GLY A 23 -26.35 35.93 -30.26
N ARG A 24 -25.16 35.72 -30.84
CA ARG A 24 -24.56 34.39 -30.87
C ARG A 24 -24.37 33.94 -29.43
N ARG A 25 -25.42 33.42 -28.80
CA ARG A 25 -25.25 32.49 -27.69
C ARG A 25 -24.62 31.21 -28.29
N LYS A 26 -23.30 31.12 -28.22
CA LYS A 26 -22.62 29.84 -28.24
C LYS A 26 -23.29 29.04 -27.11
N LEU A 27 -24.15 28.12 -27.48
CA LEU A 27 -24.40 26.93 -26.68
C LEU A 27 -23.08 26.14 -26.71
N ALA A 28 -22.05 26.65 -26.00
CA ALA A 28 -20.99 25.81 -25.51
C ALA A 28 -21.70 24.92 -24.49
N LEU A 29 -22.02 23.70 -24.88
CA LEU A 29 -22.14 22.61 -23.94
C LEU A 29 -20.77 22.55 -23.24
N ASP A 30 -20.60 23.38 -22.19
CA ASP A 30 -19.54 23.23 -21.23
C ASP A 30 -19.79 21.92 -20.47
N TYR A 31 -19.53 20.78 -21.13
CA TYR A 31 -19.17 19.55 -20.46
C TYR A 31 -17.74 19.73 -19.91
N ALA A 32 -17.54 20.76 -19.11
CA ALA A 32 -16.41 20.82 -18.24
C ALA A 32 -16.67 19.76 -17.14
N TRP A 33 -16.11 18.59 -17.32
CA TRP A 33 -15.98 17.67 -16.20
C TRP A 33 -15.20 18.42 -15.13
N PRO A 34 -15.79 18.66 -13.95
CA PRO A 34 -15.18 19.53 -12.94
C PRO A 34 -13.90 18.92 -12.33
N VAL A 35 -13.55 17.66 -12.66
CA VAL A 35 -12.40 16.96 -12.11
C VAL A 35 -11.57 16.36 -13.25
N GLU A 36 -10.30 16.71 -13.32
CA GLU A 36 -9.34 16.14 -14.28
C GLU A 36 -8.51 15.03 -13.61
N LEU A 37 -8.21 13.96 -14.36
CA LEU A 37 -7.31 12.88 -13.90
C LEU A 37 -5.95 13.40 -13.41
N ARG A 38 -5.44 14.48 -14.04
CA ARG A 38 -4.20 15.12 -13.61
C ARG A 38 -4.32 15.71 -12.21
N GLN A 39 -5.43 16.32 -11.88
CA GLN A 39 -5.69 16.86 -10.53
C GLN A 39 -5.81 15.75 -9.50
N LEU A 40 -6.44 14.62 -9.85
CA LEU A 40 -6.48 13.44 -8.98
C LEU A 40 -5.08 12.87 -8.73
N ARG A 41 -4.21 12.82 -9.75
CA ARG A 41 -2.79 12.41 -9.56
C ARG A 41 -2.06 13.34 -8.60
N TYR A 42 -2.28 14.64 -8.73
CA TYR A 42 -1.69 15.63 -7.83
C TYR A 42 -2.19 15.45 -6.40
N PHE A 43 -3.50 15.24 -6.23
CA PHE A 43 -4.11 14.97 -4.94
C PHE A 43 -3.52 13.73 -4.27
N VAL A 44 -3.45 12.60 -4.99
CA VAL A 44 -2.87 11.35 -4.48
C VAL A 44 -1.40 11.55 -4.10
N THR A 45 -0.60 12.24 -4.93
CA THR A 45 0.81 12.47 -4.62
C THR A 45 1.00 13.34 -3.38
N VAL A 46 0.16 14.38 -3.18
CA VAL A 46 0.22 15.19 -1.94
C VAL A 46 -0.23 14.38 -0.73
N ALA A 47 -1.22 13.50 -0.88
CA ALA A 47 -1.69 12.60 0.18
C ALA A 47 -0.63 11.57 0.60
N ASP A 48 0.15 11.05 -0.37
CA ASP A 48 1.25 10.13 -0.09
C ASP A 48 2.41 10.81 0.65
N GLU A 49 2.73 12.05 0.26
CA GLU A 49 3.88 12.79 0.80
C GLU A 49 3.57 13.54 2.09
N LEU A 50 2.31 13.88 2.32
CA LEU A 50 1.85 14.82 3.36
C LEU A 50 2.71 16.09 3.41
N ASN A 51 3.29 16.47 2.25
CA ASN A 51 4.16 17.61 2.09
C ASN A 51 4.10 18.13 0.64
N PHE A 52 3.64 19.37 0.45
CA PHE A 52 3.52 19.97 -0.88
C PHE A 52 4.85 20.17 -1.61
N GLY A 53 5.93 20.44 -0.89
CA GLY A 53 7.28 20.60 -1.46
C GLY A 53 7.77 19.28 -2.06
N ARG A 54 7.79 18.21 -1.26
CA ARG A 54 8.19 16.88 -1.72
C ARG A 54 7.28 16.37 -2.84
N ALA A 55 5.97 16.59 -2.73
CA ALA A 55 5.04 16.22 -3.79
C ALA A 55 5.33 16.97 -5.10
N ALA A 56 5.65 18.26 -5.05
CA ALA A 56 6.00 19.04 -6.22
C ALA A 56 7.31 18.59 -6.87
N GLU A 57 8.32 18.28 -6.08
CA GLU A 57 9.58 17.68 -6.53
C GLU A 57 9.34 16.33 -7.22
N ARG A 58 8.55 15.45 -6.60
CA ARG A 58 8.16 14.16 -7.17
C ARG A 58 7.44 14.30 -8.51
N LEU A 59 6.53 15.25 -8.61
CA LEU A 59 5.76 15.54 -9.82
C LEU A 59 6.56 16.35 -10.86
N ARG A 60 7.75 16.85 -10.50
CA ARG A 60 8.60 17.72 -11.33
C ARG A 60 7.87 18.97 -11.80
N ILE A 61 7.11 19.60 -10.91
CA ILE A 61 6.39 20.84 -11.14
C ILE A 61 6.71 21.88 -10.06
N ALA A 62 6.40 23.14 -10.34
CA ALA A 62 6.56 24.20 -9.35
C ALA A 62 5.54 24.06 -8.20
N GLY A 63 5.99 24.22 -6.94
CA GLY A 63 5.14 24.11 -5.76
C GLY A 63 3.90 25.00 -5.79
N PRO A 64 3.98 26.28 -6.20
CA PRO A 64 2.82 27.13 -6.39
C PRO A 64 1.79 26.58 -7.38
N SER A 65 2.26 25.98 -8.49
CA SER A 65 1.38 25.35 -9.48
C SER A 65 0.63 24.14 -8.89
N LEU A 66 1.31 23.28 -8.14
CA LEU A 66 0.69 22.16 -7.45
C LEU A 66 -0.39 22.65 -6.48
N SER A 67 -0.07 23.64 -5.65
CA SER A 67 -1.02 24.23 -4.69
C SER A 67 -2.25 24.82 -5.38
N GLN A 68 -2.09 25.48 -6.53
CA GLN A 68 -3.20 26.01 -7.31
C GLN A 68 -4.10 24.90 -7.88
N GLN A 69 -3.52 23.81 -8.38
CA GLN A 69 -4.27 22.68 -8.91
C GLN A 69 -5.07 21.95 -7.82
N ILE A 70 -4.50 21.77 -6.64
CA ILE A 70 -5.24 21.18 -5.51
C ILE A 70 -6.38 22.11 -5.06
N LYS A 71 -6.14 23.44 -4.96
CA LYS A 71 -7.21 24.39 -4.65
C LYS A 71 -8.30 24.40 -5.73
N ALA A 72 -7.97 24.21 -6.99
CA ALA A 72 -8.96 24.09 -8.06
C ALA A 72 -9.81 22.84 -7.88
N LEU A 73 -9.20 21.70 -7.61
CA LEU A 73 -9.90 20.44 -7.30
C LEU A 73 -10.83 20.58 -6.08
N GLU A 74 -10.34 21.14 -4.98
CA GLU A 74 -11.14 21.39 -3.76
C GLU A 74 -12.34 22.29 -4.04
N ARG A 75 -12.16 23.33 -4.85
CA ARG A 75 -13.24 24.25 -5.26
C ARG A 75 -14.28 23.54 -6.13
N ASP A 76 -13.84 22.73 -7.10
CA ASP A 76 -14.72 22.03 -8.02
C ASP A 76 -15.52 20.94 -7.31
N LEU A 77 -14.92 20.28 -6.32
CA LEU A 77 -15.59 19.31 -5.45
C LEU A 77 -16.37 19.96 -4.31
N LYS A 78 -16.17 21.26 -4.06
CA LYS A 78 -16.77 22.04 -2.96
C LYS A 78 -16.47 21.47 -1.56
N VAL A 79 -15.32 20.82 -1.42
CA VAL A 79 -14.82 20.28 -0.14
C VAL A 79 -13.32 20.51 -0.02
N GLN A 80 -12.83 20.69 1.20
CA GLN A 80 -11.40 20.67 1.47
C GLN A 80 -10.92 19.24 1.60
N LEU A 81 -9.82 18.92 0.92
CA LEU A 81 -9.21 17.59 0.93
C LEU A 81 -8.01 17.51 1.90
N PHE A 82 -7.37 18.67 2.13
CA PHE A 82 -6.26 18.79 3.05
C PHE A 82 -6.53 19.84 4.11
N ASP A 83 -6.22 19.49 5.35
CA ASP A 83 -6.01 20.44 6.43
C ASP A 83 -4.57 20.94 6.36
N ARG A 84 -4.39 22.27 6.35
CA ARG A 84 -3.12 22.93 6.12
C ARG A 84 -2.82 23.82 7.32
N ASP A 85 -2.07 23.31 8.26
CA ASP A 85 -1.45 24.15 9.27
C ASP A 85 -0.05 24.60 8.82
N ARG A 86 0.49 25.65 9.44
CA ARG A 86 1.82 26.19 9.09
C ARG A 86 2.94 25.16 9.24
N ARG A 87 2.72 24.05 9.95
CA ARG A 87 3.72 23.04 10.26
C ARG A 87 3.40 21.65 9.73
N SER A 88 2.16 21.39 9.30
CA SER A 88 1.73 20.06 8.88
C SER A 88 0.68 20.09 7.78
N VAL A 89 0.65 19.04 6.98
CA VAL A 89 -0.39 18.76 5.99
C VAL A 89 -1.02 17.43 6.38
N ALA A 90 -2.32 17.39 6.56
CA ALA A 90 -3.08 16.19 6.87
C ALA A 90 -4.28 16.07 5.92
N LEU A 91 -4.76 14.85 5.70
CA LEU A 91 -6.01 14.63 4.98
C LEU A 91 -7.21 15.01 5.88
N THR A 92 -8.19 15.69 5.30
CA THR A 92 -9.51 15.82 5.92
C THR A 92 -10.28 14.49 5.86
N ALA A 93 -11.40 14.38 6.55
CA ALA A 93 -12.31 13.23 6.41
C ALA A 93 -12.77 13.04 4.96
N ALA A 94 -13.03 14.14 4.22
CA ALA A 94 -13.37 14.09 2.80
C ALA A 94 -12.17 13.62 1.95
N GLY A 95 -10.96 14.10 2.24
CA GLY A 95 -9.73 13.66 1.59
C GLY A 95 -9.48 12.17 1.78
N SER A 96 -9.61 11.69 3.02
CA SER A 96 -9.44 10.26 3.35
C SER A 96 -10.46 9.37 2.64
N ALA A 97 -11.72 9.82 2.54
CA ALA A 97 -12.78 9.08 1.82
C ALA A 97 -12.58 9.10 0.29
N LEU A 98 -12.03 10.20 -0.26
CA LEU A 98 -11.79 10.33 -1.70
C LEU A 98 -10.55 9.55 -2.17
N LEU A 99 -9.52 9.44 -1.34
CA LEU A 99 -8.21 8.90 -1.71
C LEU A 99 -8.27 7.52 -2.38
N PRO A 100 -8.96 6.50 -1.82
CA PRO A 100 -9.03 5.19 -2.46
C PRO A 100 -9.74 5.23 -3.81
N ARG A 101 -10.80 6.05 -3.94
CA ARG A 101 -11.54 6.21 -5.20
C ARG A 101 -10.73 6.94 -6.27
N ALA A 102 -9.96 7.97 -5.88
CA ALA A 102 -9.05 8.67 -6.78
C ALA A 102 -7.96 7.74 -7.32
N ARG A 103 -7.39 6.89 -6.46
CA ARG A 103 -6.41 5.86 -6.87
C ARG A 103 -7.01 4.87 -7.86
N ALA A 104 -8.20 4.36 -7.60
CA ALA A 104 -8.89 3.42 -8.48
C ALA A 104 -9.14 4.02 -9.88
N LEU A 105 -9.63 5.27 -9.97
CA LEU A 105 -9.86 5.97 -11.23
C LEU A 105 -8.56 6.18 -12.02
N ILE A 106 -7.49 6.55 -11.35
CA ILE A 106 -6.17 6.71 -11.99
C ILE A 106 -5.71 5.36 -12.56
N GLY A 107 -5.82 4.28 -11.77
CA GLY A 107 -5.47 2.93 -12.20
C GLY A 107 -6.25 2.48 -13.43
N GLN A 108 -7.58 2.69 -13.44
CA GLN A 108 -8.44 2.37 -14.59
C GLN A 108 -8.06 3.16 -15.86
N ALA A 109 -7.75 4.45 -15.71
CA ALA A 109 -7.33 5.28 -16.84
C ALA A 109 -5.98 4.84 -17.40
N ASP A 110 -5.04 4.43 -16.55
CA ASP A 110 -3.75 3.90 -16.97
C ASP A 110 -3.91 2.54 -17.66
N GLU A 111 -4.79 1.68 -17.17
CA GLU A 111 -5.13 0.41 -17.82
C GLU A 111 -5.77 0.62 -19.20
N LEU A 112 -6.75 1.50 -19.30
CA LEU A 112 -7.37 1.85 -20.59
C LEU A 112 -6.32 2.34 -21.61
N ARG A 113 -5.37 3.17 -21.15
CA ARG A 113 -4.27 3.63 -22.00
C ARG A 113 -3.38 2.47 -22.44
N ARG A 114 -3.05 1.54 -21.54
CA ARG A 114 -2.25 0.34 -21.85
C ARG A 114 -2.93 -0.51 -22.93
N GLN A 115 -4.22 -0.80 -22.74
CA GLN A 115 -5.01 -1.57 -23.69
C GLN A 115 -5.07 -0.89 -25.07
N ALA A 116 -5.29 0.42 -25.11
CA ALA A 116 -5.35 1.19 -26.35
C ALA A 116 -4.03 1.21 -27.12
N LEU A 117 -2.90 1.13 -26.42
CA LEU A 117 -1.56 1.11 -27.02
C LEU A 117 -1.09 -0.31 -27.38
N GLY A 118 -1.88 -1.35 -27.13
CA GLY A 118 -1.48 -2.75 -27.34
C GLY A 118 -0.30 -3.19 -26.47
N LEU A 119 -0.03 -2.47 -25.36
CA LEU A 119 1.12 -2.68 -24.48
C LEU A 119 0.83 -3.67 -23.36
N SER A 120 -0.36 -4.28 -23.33
CA SER A 120 -0.81 -5.15 -22.22
C SER A 120 0.11 -6.36 -21.97
N SER A 121 0.90 -6.76 -22.95
CA SER A 121 1.84 -7.90 -22.81
C SER A 121 3.32 -7.47 -22.74
N SER A 122 3.63 -6.19 -22.87
CA SER A 122 5.03 -5.68 -22.89
C SER A 122 5.36 -4.77 -21.71
N GLU A 123 4.39 -4.38 -20.88
CA GLU A 123 4.68 -3.55 -19.71
C GLU A 123 5.23 -4.37 -18.56
N PRO A 124 6.22 -3.84 -17.83
CA PRO A 124 6.76 -4.49 -16.66
C PRO A 124 5.70 -4.72 -15.57
N VAL A 125 5.70 -5.89 -14.97
CA VAL A 125 4.90 -6.16 -13.76
C VAL A 125 5.39 -5.27 -12.63
N ARG A 126 4.50 -4.47 -12.05
CA ARG A 126 4.82 -3.50 -11.00
C ARG A 126 4.68 -4.14 -9.63
N ILE A 127 5.77 -4.17 -8.87
CA ILE A 127 5.81 -4.77 -7.53
C ILE A 127 6.10 -3.69 -6.49
N GLY A 128 5.22 -3.57 -5.49
CA GLY A 128 5.47 -2.82 -4.28
C GLY A 128 6.01 -3.71 -3.16
N TYR A 129 6.66 -3.11 -2.17
CA TYR A 129 7.11 -3.82 -0.97
C TYR A 129 7.15 -2.90 0.25
N VAL A 130 7.12 -3.49 1.44
CA VAL A 130 7.17 -2.74 2.70
C VAL A 130 8.62 -2.48 3.11
N GLN A 131 9.42 -3.54 3.19
CA GLN A 131 10.84 -3.46 3.54
C GLN A 131 11.64 -4.64 3.03
N TRP A 132 11.01 -5.80 2.89
CA TRP A 132 11.65 -7.01 2.44
C TRP A 132 11.22 -7.34 1.01
N CYS A 133 12.19 -7.64 0.17
CA CYS A 133 12.02 -8.21 -1.15
C CYS A 133 13.14 -9.24 -1.34
N PRO A 134 12.89 -10.39 -1.96
CA PRO A 134 13.95 -11.35 -2.26
C PRO A 134 15.10 -10.66 -3.02
N THR A 135 16.33 -10.88 -2.62
CA THR A 135 17.50 -10.22 -3.26
C THR A 135 17.73 -10.71 -4.69
N ASP A 136 17.27 -11.90 -5.01
CA ASP A 136 17.34 -12.56 -6.32
C ASP A 136 16.08 -12.37 -7.19
N TRP A 137 15.22 -11.40 -6.83
CA TRP A 137 13.96 -11.14 -7.53
C TRP A 137 14.16 -10.91 -9.04
N ALA A 138 15.22 -10.20 -9.41
CA ALA A 138 15.51 -9.90 -10.81
C ALA A 138 15.89 -11.17 -11.60
N GLU A 139 16.66 -12.06 -10.99
CA GLU A 139 17.04 -13.35 -11.60
C GLU A 139 15.81 -14.25 -11.73
N ARG A 140 14.99 -14.35 -10.69
CA ARG A 140 13.74 -15.14 -10.73
C ARG A 140 12.79 -14.66 -11.82
N ALA A 141 12.64 -13.35 -11.97
CA ALA A 141 11.71 -12.76 -12.95
C ALA A 141 12.25 -12.77 -14.38
N ALA A 142 13.59 -12.78 -14.59
CA ALA A 142 14.23 -12.57 -15.90
C ALA A 142 13.77 -13.54 -16.99
N GLY A 143 13.30 -14.73 -16.62
CA GLY A 143 12.82 -15.75 -17.57
C GLY A 143 11.33 -15.66 -17.90
N VAL A 144 10.54 -14.82 -17.20
CA VAL A 144 9.07 -14.85 -17.31
C VAL A 144 8.47 -13.47 -17.59
N ALA A 145 8.98 -12.40 -16.99
CA ALA A 145 8.45 -11.04 -17.17
C ALA A 145 9.50 -9.97 -16.88
N GLN A 146 9.33 -8.80 -17.48
CA GLN A 146 9.99 -7.61 -16.97
C GLN A 146 9.29 -7.18 -15.68
N VAL A 147 10.05 -6.98 -14.61
CA VAL A 147 9.54 -6.54 -13.32
C VAL A 147 10.08 -5.15 -13.01
N ARG A 148 9.19 -4.29 -12.56
CA ARG A 148 9.54 -2.95 -12.05
C ARG A 148 9.21 -2.88 -10.57
N VAL A 149 10.23 -2.83 -9.75
CA VAL A 149 10.06 -2.62 -8.30
C VAL A 149 9.79 -1.15 -8.03
N ASP A 150 8.74 -0.89 -7.26
CA ASP A 150 8.41 0.47 -6.80
C ASP A 150 9.43 0.91 -5.75
N THR A 151 9.92 2.12 -5.89
CA THR A 151 10.88 2.71 -4.95
C THR A 151 10.25 3.20 -3.64
N TRP A 152 8.92 3.14 -3.54
CA TRP A 152 8.17 3.64 -2.39
C TRP A 152 7.94 2.55 -1.36
N VAL A 153 8.64 2.68 -0.25
CA VAL A 153 8.38 1.88 0.95
C VAL A 153 7.15 2.44 1.66
N MET A 154 6.07 1.67 1.69
CA MET A 154 4.80 2.06 2.32
C MET A 154 4.35 0.99 3.31
N PRO A 155 3.47 1.34 4.29
CA PRO A 155 2.88 0.35 5.18
C PRO A 155 2.12 -0.75 4.43
N SER A 156 2.01 -1.94 5.02
CA SER A 156 1.40 -3.11 4.38
C SER A 156 -0.01 -2.85 3.85
N HIS A 157 -0.88 -2.23 4.66
CA HIS A 157 -2.24 -1.89 4.25
C HIS A 157 -2.29 -0.94 3.04
N ALA A 158 -1.34 0.00 2.96
CA ALA A 158 -1.24 0.91 1.82
C ALA A 158 -0.75 0.20 0.56
N GLN A 159 0.19 -0.75 0.69
CA GLN A 159 0.62 -1.58 -0.44
C GLN A 159 -0.51 -2.48 -0.93
N ALA A 160 -1.25 -3.14 -0.04
CA ALA A 160 -2.41 -3.95 -0.40
C ALA A 160 -3.51 -3.12 -1.10
N ALA A 161 -3.81 -1.93 -0.59
CA ALA A 161 -4.76 -1.02 -1.22
C ALA A 161 -4.34 -0.59 -2.63
N ARG A 162 -3.03 -0.40 -2.88
CA ARG A 162 -2.49 -0.08 -4.21
C ARG A 162 -2.58 -1.24 -5.20
N VAL A 163 -2.55 -2.47 -4.72
CA VAL A 163 -2.83 -3.64 -5.57
C VAL A 163 -4.32 -3.69 -5.90
N ALA A 164 -5.18 -3.50 -4.91
CA ALA A 164 -6.63 -3.51 -5.11
C ALA A 164 -7.10 -2.42 -6.10
N ASP A 165 -6.50 -1.23 -6.08
CA ASP A 165 -6.85 -0.13 -6.98
C ASP A 165 -6.11 -0.17 -8.34
N GLY A 166 -5.26 -1.19 -8.58
CA GLY A 166 -4.52 -1.38 -9.83
C GLY A 166 -3.33 -0.46 -10.03
N SER A 167 -2.92 0.34 -9.04
CA SER A 167 -1.68 1.13 -9.11
C SER A 167 -0.42 0.27 -9.01
N LEU A 168 -0.55 -0.93 -8.45
CA LEU A 168 0.43 -2.01 -8.49
C LEU A 168 -0.22 -3.27 -9.03
N ASP A 169 0.59 -4.17 -9.57
CA ASP A 169 0.15 -5.49 -9.99
C ASP A 169 0.34 -6.50 -8.86
N LEU A 170 1.42 -6.32 -8.10
CA LEU A 170 1.82 -7.16 -6.97
C LEU A 170 2.31 -6.31 -5.81
N ALA A 171 2.19 -6.82 -4.59
CA ALA A 171 2.91 -6.25 -3.45
C ALA A 171 3.38 -7.34 -2.49
N ILE A 172 4.57 -7.12 -1.89
CA ILE A 172 5.08 -7.93 -0.79
C ILE A 172 4.78 -7.20 0.51
N CYS A 173 3.84 -7.74 1.28
CA CYS A 173 3.37 -7.12 2.52
C CYS A 173 2.84 -8.16 3.49
N TRP A 174 2.57 -7.74 4.72
CA TRP A 174 1.83 -8.52 5.69
C TRP A 174 0.34 -8.23 5.57
N VAL A 175 -0.50 -9.25 5.54
CA VAL A 175 -1.96 -9.16 5.45
C VAL A 175 -2.60 -10.22 6.31
N GLU A 176 -3.83 -9.95 6.74
CA GLU A 176 -4.75 -10.92 7.34
C GLU A 176 -5.76 -11.40 6.29
N GLN A 177 -6.41 -12.53 6.53
CA GLN A 177 -7.43 -13.06 5.62
C GLN A 177 -8.58 -12.06 5.42
N ALA A 178 -8.96 -11.34 6.48
CA ALA A 178 -9.97 -10.28 6.41
C ALA A 178 -9.58 -9.14 5.45
N ASP A 179 -8.29 -8.76 5.38
CA ASP A 179 -7.80 -7.75 4.43
C ASP A 179 -7.92 -8.26 2.98
N LEU A 180 -7.59 -9.53 2.74
CA LEU A 180 -7.67 -10.16 1.42
C LEU A 180 -9.12 -10.20 0.91
N ASP A 181 -10.05 -10.56 1.78
CA ASP A 181 -11.47 -10.64 1.43
C ASP A 181 -12.07 -9.25 1.19
N ALA A 182 -11.76 -8.29 2.05
CA ALA A 182 -12.25 -6.92 1.93
C ALA A 182 -11.77 -6.20 0.66
N LEU A 183 -10.54 -6.52 0.21
CA LEU A 183 -9.91 -5.90 -0.95
C LEU A 183 -9.98 -6.77 -2.21
N SER A 184 -10.64 -7.95 -2.16
CA SER A 184 -10.69 -8.92 -3.26
C SER A 184 -9.31 -9.31 -3.77
N LEU A 185 -8.39 -9.59 -2.85
CA LEU A 185 -7.02 -10.01 -3.14
C LEU A 185 -6.84 -11.50 -2.89
N GLU A 186 -5.76 -12.03 -3.44
CA GLU A 186 -5.19 -13.34 -3.14
C GLU A 186 -3.76 -13.17 -2.64
N ALA A 187 -3.24 -14.18 -1.93
CA ALA A 187 -1.92 -14.14 -1.35
C ALA A 187 -1.17 -15.47 -1.47
N ARG A 188 0.14 -15.38 -1.67
CA ARG A 188 1.08 -16.51 -1.49
C ARG A 188 2.21 -16.13 -0.56
N LEU A 189 2.63 -17.08 0.26
CA LEU A 189 3.81 -16.92 1.10
C LEU A 189 5.07 -16.82 0.22
N VAL A 190 5.86 -15.77 0.47
CA VAL A 190 7.17 -15.58 -0.18
C VAL A 190 8.33 -15.50 0.82
N GLY A 191 8.04 -15.46 2.10
CA GLY A 191 9.01 -15.49 3.18
C GLY A 191 8.37 -15.41 4.54
N ALA A 192 9.16 -15.71 5.57
CA ALA A 192 8.75 -15.54 6.95
C ALA A 192 9.97 -15.20 7.83
N ASP A 193 9.79 -14.30 8.78
CA ASP A 193 10.80 -13.89 9.74
C ASP A 193 10.45 -14.39 11.14
N ARG A 194 11.38 -15.09 11.78
CA ARG A 194 11.29 -15.35 13.22
C ARG A 194 11.66 -14.07 13.96
N LEU A 195 10.73 -13.55 14.75
CA LEU A 195 10.99 -12.37 15.55
C LEU A 195 11.77 -12.75 16.80
N TYR A 196 12.59 -11.83 17.28
CA TYR A 196 13.44 -12.02 18.45
C TYR A 196 13.22 -10.89 19.47
N GLY A 197 13.59 -11.14 20.73
CA GLY A 197 13.68 -10.12 21.77
C GLY A 197 15.03 -9.39 21.69
N LEU A 198 15.01 -8.08 21.91
CA LEU A 198 16.22 -7.27 22.06
C LEU A 198 16.37 -6.86 23.52
N SER A 199 17.54 -7.05 24.10
CA SER A 199 17.83 -6.76 25.52
C SER A 199 19.13 -6.00 25.67
N THR A 200 19.27 -5.27 26.78
CA THR A 200 20.57 -4.77 27.24
C THR A 200 21.40 -5.90 27.83
N GLY A 201 22.74 -5.78 27.79
CA GLY A 201 23.68 -6.74 28.38
C GLY A 201 24.24 -7.74 27.40
N GLN A 202 24.68 -8.91 27.87
CA GLN A 202 25.39 -9.93 27.07
C GLN A 202 24.67 -11.29 27.05
N ASP A 203 23.53 -11.41 27.75
CA ASP A 203 22.77 -12.66 27.81
C ASP A 203 22.02 -12.92 26.49
N THR A 204 22.45 -13.92 25.73
CA THR A 204 21.85 -14.38 24.49
C THR A 204 20.92 -15.57 24.65
N SER A 205 20.68 -16.04 25.88
CA SER A 205 19.79 -17.17 26.13
C SER A 205 18.36 -16.88 25.66
N PRO A 206 17.60 -17.91 25.27
CA PRO A 206 16.20 -17.73 24.88
C PRO A 206 15.38 -17.06 25.96
N VAL A 207 14.39 -16.27 25.56
CA VAL A 207 13.45 -15.57 26.44
C VAL A 207 12.03 -16.08 26.22
N GLY A 208 11.29 -16.31 27.30
CA GLY A 208 9.88 -16.65 27.23
C GLY A 208 9.03 -15.48 26.70
N ALA A 209 8.06 -15.76 25.86
CA ALA A 209 7.22 -14.71 25.27
C ALA A 209 6.52 -13.83 26.33
N ARG A 210 6.14 -14.38 27.48
CA ARG A 210 5.53 -13.65 28.61
C ARG A 210 6.50 -12.62 29.26
N GLU A 211 7.80 -12.82 29.11
CA GLU A 211 8.79 -11.90 29.66
C GLU A 211 9.04 -10.68 28.78
N LEU A 212 8.53 -10.73 27.52
CA LEU A 212 8.72 -9.66 26.57
C LEU A 212 7.88 -8.44 26.89
N THR A 213 8.38 -7.31 26.42
CA THR A 213 7.60 -6.10 26.19
C THR A 213 7.37 -5.95 24.69
N VAL A 214 6.17 -5.55 24.31
CA VAL A 214 5.77 -5.26 22.92
C VAL A 214 5.46 -3.78 22.82
N LEU A 215 6.11 -3.07 21.90
CA LEU A 215 5.82 -1.66 21.64
C LEU A 215 4.73 -1.53 20.57
N LEU A 216 3.70 -0.75 20.87
CA LEU A 216 2.68 -0.33 19.92
C LEU A 216 2.85 1.17 19.66
N ASP A 217 2.74 1.58 18.42
CA ASP A 217 2.76 3.00 18.08
C ASP A 217 1.36 3.59 18.08
N SER A 218 1.22 4.83 18.57
CA SER A 218 -0.04 5.57 18.56
C SER A 218 -0.46 6.01 17.16
N ASP A 219 0.49 6.11 16.20
CA ASP A 219 0.18 6.33 14.78
C ASP A 219 -0.29 5.03 14.11
N GLU A 220 -1.58 4.76 14.25
CA GLU A 220 -2.20 3.59 13.61
C GLU A 220 -2.19 3.67 12.08
N SER A 221 -2.05 4.86 11.49
CA SER A 221 -2.01 5.00 10.04
C SER A 221 -0.72 4.43 9.43
N SER A 222 0.39 4.54 10.14
CA SER A 222 1.70 4.01 9.70
C SER A 222 1.98 2.60 10.21
N TRP A 223 1.42 2.24 11.36
CA TRP A 223 1.79 1.04 12.09
C TRP A 223 0.66 0.02 12.28
N SER A 224 -0.48 0.16 11.61
CA SER A 224 -1.66 -0.70 11.82
C SER A 224 -1.35 -2.19 11.73
N SER A 225 -0.57 -2.63 10.75
CA SER A 225 -0.21 -4.06 10.59
C SER A 225 0.64 -4.58 11.74
N TRP A 226 1.64 -3.79 12.18
CA TRP A 226 2.44 -4.14 13.35
C TRP A 226 1.60 -4.13 14.62
N ASN A 227 0.79 -3.11 14.83
CA ASN A 227 -0.04 -2.99 16.02
C ASN A 227 -1.06 -4.15 16.12
N ARG A 228 -1.67 -4.56 15.02
CA ARG A 228 -2.57 -5.74 14.98
C ARG A 228 -1.83 -7.02 15.38
N PHE A 229 -0.72 -7.31 14.70
CA PHE A 229 0.13 -8.46 15.00
C PHE A 229 0.56 -8.48 16.47
N ALA A 230 1.13 -7.37 16.94
CA ALA A 230 1.71 -7.22 18.25
C ALA A 230 0.67 -7.29 19.37
N THR A 231 -0.54 -6.76 19.14
CA THR A 231 -1.67 -6.84 20.08
C THR A 231 -2.15 -8.28 20.23
N GLN A 232 -2.33 -9.02 19.14
CA GLN A 232 -2.73 -10.43 19.19
C GLN A 232 -1.65 -11.27 19.89
N PHE A 233 -0.37 -11.08 19.52
CA PHE A 233 0.73 -11.79 20.17
C PHE A 233 0.76 -11.54 21.67
N ALA A 234 0.64 -10.28 22.12
CA ALA A 234 0.65 -9.95 23.53
C ALA A 234 -0.55 -10.56 24.28
N ALA A 235 -1.74 -10.54 23.68
CA ALA A 235 -2.94 -11.11 24.29
C ALA A 235 -2.80 -12.64 24.51
N GLU A 236 -2.22 -13.36 23.56
CA GLU A 236 -2.08 -14.82 23.65
C GLU A 236 -0.85 -15.27 24.46
N SER A 237 0.25 -14.52 24.38
CA SER A 237 1.50 -14.87 25.08
C SER A 237 1.59 -14.34 26.51
N GLY A 238 0.79 -13.33 26.84
CA GLY A 238 0.89 -12.59 28.13
C GLY A 238 2.06 -11.60 28.16
N ALA A 239 2.62 -11.22 27.02
CA ALA A 239 3.64 -10.17 26.93
C ALA A 239 3.09 -8.80 27.36
N GLN A 240 3.96 -7.97 27.95
CA GLN A 240 3.57 -6.63 28.37
C GLN A 240 3.45 -5.70 27.16
N VAL A 241 2.38 -4.92 27.08
CA VAL A 241 2.21 -3.89 26.05
C VAL A 241 2.63 -2.53 26.59
N VAL A 242 3.42 -1.79 25.80
CA VAL A 242 3.76 -0.38 26.04
C VAL A 242 3.43 0.41 24.76
N ARG A 243 2.67 1.50 24.92
CA ARG A 243 2.36 2.41 23.80
C ARG A 243 3.42 3.52 23.75
N VAL A 244 3.85 3.87 22.54
CA VAL A 244 4.79 4.94 22.24
C VAL A 244 4.17 5.90 21.22
N GLU A 245 4.61 7.17 21.23
CA GLU A 245 4.07 8.23 20.36
C GLU A 245 5.16 8.85 19.47
N ASP A 246 6.35 8.26 19.49
CA ASP A 246 7.55 8.82 18.88
C ASP A 246 8.07 8.03 17.66
N GLY A 247 7.25 7.13 17.11
CA GLY A 247 7.67 6.22 16.04
C GLY A 247 8.70 5.17 16.48
N GLY A 248 8.90 5.05 17.80
CA GLY A 248 9.96 4.26 18.42
C GLY A 248 9.77 2.74 18.40
N VAL A 249 8.91 2.23 17.52
CA VAL A 249 8.79 0.78 17.27
C VAL A 249 9.89 0.25 16.35
N THR A 250 10.72 1.12 15.77
CA THR A 250 11.88 0.75 14.94
C THR A 250 12.98 1.82 15.00
N GLY A 251 14.16 1.52 14.45
CA GLY A 251 15.27 2.45 14.33
C GLY A 251 15.97 2.76 15.64
N SER A 252 16.63 3.92 15.72
CA SER A 252 17.40 4.34 16.90
C SER A 252 16.53 4.53 18.13
N THR A 253 15.35 5.11 17.98
CA THR A 253 14.39 5.35 19.05
C THR A 253 13.92 4.03 19.70
N PHE A 254 13.76 2.97 18.89
CA PHE A 254 13.48 1.63 19.41
C PHE A 254 14.58 1.14 20.36
N PHE A 255 15.85 1.34 20.01
CA PHE A 255 16.97 0.96 20.88
C PHE A 255 16.98 1.76 22.19
N ASP A 256 16.57 3.03 22.15
CA ASP A 256 16.47 3.84 23.37
C ASP A 256 15.33 3.36 24.28
N HIS A 257 14.21 2.88 23.71
CA HIS A 257 13.17 2.21 24.48
C HIS A 257 13.68 0.92 25.13
N VAL A 258 14.44 0.08 24.40
CA VAL A 258 15.04 -1.15 24.95
C VAL A 258 15.93 -0.81 26.17
N ARG A 259 16.79 0.21 26.06
CA ARG A 259 17.66 0.66 27.15
C ARG A 259 16.89 1.15 28.37
N ARG A 260 15.82 1.94 28.11
CA ARG A 260 14.97 2.53 29.15
C ARG A 260 14.16 1.47 29.90
N LEU A 261 13.58 0.53 29.19
CA LEU A 261 12.71 -0.50 29.76
C LEU A 261 13.49 -1.57 30.54
N ARG A 262 14.76 -1.80 30.19
CA ARG A 262 15.63 -2.84 30.84
C ARG A 262 14.99 -4.22 30.89
N ARG A 263 14.12 -4.50 29.91
CA ARG A 263 13.43 -5.77 29.68
C ARG A 263 13.60 -6.16 28.23
N PRO A 264 13.50 -7.45 27.89
CA PRO A 264 13.49 -7.85 26.49
C PRO A 264 12.30 -7.22 25.75
N VAL A 265 12.57 -6.55 24.63
CA VAL A 265 11.54 -5.92 23.78
C VAL A 265 11.47 -6.69 22.47
N LEU A 266 10.25 -7.07 22.07
CA LEU A 266 10.04 -7.76 20.79
C LEU A 266 10.41 -6.83 19.63
N ASN A 267 11.33 -7.30 18.78
CA ASN A 267 11.72 -6.57 17.58
C ASN A 267 10.67 -6.73 16.50
N ASN A 268 10.40 -5.67 15.76
CA ASN A 268 9.52 -5.75 14.59
C ASN A 268 10.27 -6.19 13.32
N PRO A 269 9.59 -6.62 12.25
CA PRO A 269 10.25 -7.11 11.03
C PRO A 269 11.09 -6.03 10.33
N LYS A 270 10.76 -4.74 10.45
CA LYS A 270 11.56 -3.65 9.89
C LYS A 270 12.93 -3.52 10.56
N GLY A 271 13.07 -4.00 11.80
CA GLY A 271 14.33 -4.02 12.54
C GLY A 271 15.22 -5.23 12.24
N GLN A 272 14.77 -6.22 11.48
CA GLN A 272 15.54 -7.46 11.27
C GLN A 272 16.91 -7.22 10.63
N ASN A 273 16.98 -6.33 9.65
CA ASN A 273 18.20 -6.01 8.90
C ASN A 273 18.98 -4.82 9.47
N VAL A 274 18.55 -4.27 10.61
CA VAL A 274 19.26 -3.16 11.25
C VAL A 274 20.39 -3.71 12.13
N THR A 275 21.56 -3.09 12.02
CA THR A 275 22.71 -3.44 12.87
C THR A 275 22.36 -3.19 14.34
N THR A 276 22.42 -4.25 15.14
CA THR A 276 22.19 -4.16 16.58
C THR A 276 23.35 -3.41 17.24
N PRO A 277 23.08 -2.36 18.04
CA PRO A 277 24.13 -1.68 18.81
C PRO A 277 24.89 -2.64 19.71
N PRO A 278 26.19 -2.39 20.00
CA PRO A 278 27.05 -3.34 20.72
C PRO A 278 26.67 -3.54 22.20
N ASP A 279 25.87 -2.64 22.76
CA ASP A 279 25.33 -2.72 24.12
C ASP A 279 24.01 -3.51 24.21
N LEU A 280 23.48 -3.94 23.07
CA LEU A 280 22.24 -4.70 22.96
C LEU A 280 22.49 -6.09 22.33
N VAL A 281 21.71 -7.06 22.77
CA VAL A 281 21.81 -8.44 22.26
C VAL A 281 20.46 -8.96 21.80
N ARG A 282 20.49 -9.80 20.76
CA ARG A 282 19.33 -10.52 20.25
C ARG A 282 19.13 -11.80 21.04
N ARG A 283 17.91 -12.04 21.50
CA ARG A 283 17.53 -13.23 22.23
C ARG A 283 16.42 -13.97 21.48
N PRO A 284 16.57 -15.26 21.18
CA PRO A 284 15.49 -16.05 20.59
C PRO A 284 14.25 -16.01 21.49
N VAL A 285 13.08 -15.86 20.90
CA VAL A 285 11.79 -15.93 21.62
C VAL A 285 11.26 -17.36 21.55
N GLN A 286 10.71 -17.84 22.66
CA GLN A 286 10.11 -19.18 22.76
C GLN A 286 8.81 -19.14 23.57
N GLN A 287 7.92 -20.09 23.27
CA GLN A 287 6.68 -20.36 24.01
C GLN A 287 5.73 -19.15 24.13
N PRO A 288 5.14 -18.70 23.02
CA PRO A 288 5.30 -19.17 21.65
C PRO A 288 6.39 -18.43 20.87
N ILE A 289 6.76 -18.96 19.70
CA ILE A 289 7.75 -18.39 18.77
C ILE A 289 7.01 -17.50 17.76
N PRO A 290 7.10 -16.17 17.82
CA PRO A 290 6.40 -15.29 16.90
C PRO A 290 7.03 -15.30 15.52
N MET A 291 6.21 -15.55 14.49
CA MET A 291 6.61 -15.49 13.09
C MET A 291 5.87 -14.37 12.38
N TRP A 292 6.59 -13.60 11.58
CA TRP A 292 6.03 -12.60 10.69
C TRP A 292 6.08 -13.13 9.26
N THR A 293 4.95 -13.22 8.62
CA THR A 293 4.84 -13.73 7.25
C THR A 293 4.96 -12.59 6.23
N TRP A 294 5.58 -12.89 5.08
CA TRP A 294 5.60 -12.01 3.93
C TRP A 294 4.75 -12.64 2.83
N SER A 295 3.66 -11.96 2.50
CA SER A 295 2.72 -12.36 1.47
C SER A 295 2.99 -11.58 0.19
N LEU A 296 3.08 -12.27 -0.93
CA LEU A 296 2.92 -11.67 -2.24
C LEU A 296 1.42 -11.64 -2.54
N VAL A 297 0.87 -10.44 -2.71
CA VAL A 297 -0.56 -10.23 -2.93
C VAL A 297 -0.84 -9.71 -4.33
N TRP A 298 -1.97 -10.14 -4.91
CA TRP A 298 -2.47 -9.71 -6.22
C TRP A 298 -4.00 -9.68 -6.22
N ARG A 299 -4.62 -9.06 -7.24
CA ARG A 299 -6.08 -9.06 -7.38
C ARG A 299 -6.59 -10.47 -7.68
N ARG A 300 -7.69 -10.86 -7.08
CA ARG A 300 -8.32 -12.17 -7.29
C ARG A 300 -8.73 -12.39 -8.75
N ASP A 301 -9.13 -11.33 -9.43
CA ASP A 301 -9.54 -11.31 -10.84
C ASP A 301 -8.44 -10.80 -11.79
N GLU A 302 -7.17 -10.95 -11.43
CA GLU A 302 -6.03 -10.47 -12.21
C GLU A 302 -5.99 -11.13 -13.61
N PRO A 303 -6.17 -10.38 -14.71
CA PRO A 303 -6.24 -10.96 -16.05
C PRO A 303 -4.87 -11.16 -16.70
N ASN A 304 -3.81 -10.55 -16.15
CA ASN A 304 -2.48 -10.59 -16.76
C ASN A 304 -1.73 -11.88 -16.41
N PRO A 305 -1.50 -12.79 -17.38
CA PRO A 305 -0.80 -14.04 -17.12
C PRO A 305 0.65 -13.85 -16.67
N LEU A 306 1.28 -12.71 -16.98
CA LEU A 306 2.64 -12.42 -16.52
C LEU A 306 2.67 -12.15 -15.01
N VAL A 307 1.60 -11.58 -14.45
CA VAL A 307 1.48 -11.41 -12.99
C VAL A 307 1.47 -12.77 -12.32
N HIS A 308 0.66 -13.71 -12.80
CA HIS A 308 0.62 -15.09 -12.26
C HIS A 308 1.96 -15.81 -12.42
N ALA A 309 2.64 -15.65 -13.56
CA ALA A 309 3.97 -16.24 -13.77
C ALA A 309 5.01 -15.67 -12.78
N VAL A 310 4.95 -14.39 -12.47
CA VAL A 310 5.80 -13.77 -11.44
C VAL A 310 5.44 -14.30 -10.05
N VAL A 311 4.16 -14.46 -9.74
CA VAL A 311 3.71 -15.05 -8.46
C VAL A 311 4.28 -16.46 -8.30
N ASP A 312 4.22 -17.28 -9.33
CA ASP A 312 4.72 -18.67 -9.28
C ASP A 312 6.22 -18.72 -9.04
N VAL A 313 7.01 -17.91 -9.75
CA VAL A 313 8.48 -17.93 -9.57
C VAL A 313 8.92 -17.34 -8.23
N PHE A 314 8.20 -16.36 -7.70
CA PHE A 314 8.50 -15.78 -6.38
C PHE A 314 8.14 -16.71 -5.22
N ALA A 315 7.09 -17.52 -5.39
CA ALA A 315 6.68 -18.51 -4.40
C ALA A 315 7.45 -19.82 -4.48
N THR A 316 8.20 -20.04 -5.57
CA THR A 316 9.00 -21.26 -5.75
C THR A 316 10.16 -21.33 -4.77
N GLY A 317 10.34 -22.48 -4.12
CA GLY A 317 11.43 -22.72 -3.17
C GLY A 317 11.27 -22.07 -1.81
N VAL A 318 10.11 -21.48 -1.51
CA VAL A 318 9.81 -20.94 -0.18
C VAL A 318 9.61 -22.08 0.81
N ASP A 319 10.47 -22.13 1.83
CA ASP A 319 10.36 -23.12 2.90
C ASP A 319 9.19 -22.80 3.84
N ARG A 320 8.14 -23.59 3.73
CA ARG A 320 6.95 -23.46 4.58
C ARG A 320 7.07 -24.26 5.89
N SER A 321 8.06 -25.16 6.02
CA SER A 321 8.23 -26.02 7.20
C SER A 321 8.49 -25.21 8.46
N ILE A 322 9.13 -24.06 8.34
CA ILE A 322 9.38 -23.10 9.42
C ILE A 322 8.08 -22.65 10.12
N LEU A 323 6.94 -22.59 9.40
CA LEU A 323 5.65 -22.20 9.97
C LEU A 323 4.95 -23.35 10.69
N THR A 324 5.40 -24.59 10.51
CA THR A 324 4.82 -25.79 11.13
C THR A 324 5.70 -26.33 12.27
N GLU A 325 6.80 -25.66 12.60
CA GLU A 325 7.64 -26.03 13.73
C GLU A 325 6.85 -25.98 15.06
N PRO A 326 7.11 -26.91 16.00
CA PRO A 326 6.45 -26.89 17.30
C PRO A 326 6.67 -25.58 18.04
N GLY A 327 5.58 -24.99 18.52
CA GLY A 327 5.60 -23.74 19.27
C GLY A 327 5.62 -22.48 18.43
N VAL A 328 5.59 -22.58 17.10
CA VAL A 328 5.39 -21.41 16.22
C VAL A 328 4.02 -20.81 16.44
N TRP A 329 4.00 -19.49 16.47
CA TRP A 329 2.78 -18.70 16.60
C TRP A 329 2.62 -17.78 15.38
N LEU A 330 1.42 -17.75 14.86
CA LEU A 330 0.93 -16.83 13.84
C LEU A 330 -0.39 -16.24 14.32
N PRO A 331 -0.74 -15.02 13.91
CA PRO A 331 -2.09 -14.48 14.11
C PRO A 331 -3.19 -15.45 13.67
N VAL A 332 -4.37 -15.35 14.31
CA VAL A 332 -5.50 -16.25 13.99
C VAL A 332 -5.89 -16.13 12.52
N ASP A 333 -5.89 -14.91 12.00
CA ASP A 333 -6.28 -14.57 10.62
C ASP A 333 -5.10 -14.53 9.64
N ASP A 334 -3.92 -15.07 10.00
CA ASP A 334 -2.81 -15.15 9.05
C ASP A 334 -3.16 -16.13 7.92
N PRO A 335 -3.13 -15.73 6.63
CA PRO A 335 -3.54 -16.56 5.51
C PRO A 335 -2.64 -17.78 5.29
N HIS A 336 -1.48 -17.84 5.96
CA HIS A 336 -0.52 -18.93 5.88
C HIS A 336 -0.54 -19.84 7.11
N ARG A 337 -1.38 -19.54 8.09
CA ARG A 337 -1.60 -20.42 9.25
C ARG A 337 -2.20 -21.73 8.76
N ALA A 338 -1.55 -22.85 9.10
CA ALA A 338 -2.15 -24.17 8.81
C ALA A 338 -3.53 -24.26 9.47
N ALA A 339 -4.54 -24.67 8.70
CA ALA A 339 -5.82 -24.96 9.26
C ALA A 339 -5.63 -26.02 10.35
N THR A 340 -5.91 -25.68 11.60
CA THR A 340 -5.97 -26.65 12.70
C THR A 340 -7.12 -27.60 12.37
N GLY A 341 -6.75 -28.81 11.87
CA GLY A 341 -7.68 -29.88 11.60
C GLY A 341 -8.26 -30.47 12.90
#